data_ac4bf8189393dcd336dee6b9ceb31623
#
_entry.id   ac4bf8189393dcd336dee6b9ceb31623
#
_cell.length_a   1.000
_cell.length_b   1.000
_cell.length_c   1.000
_cell.angle_alpha   90.00
_cell.angle_beta   90.00
_cell.angle_gamma   90.00
#
_symmetry.space_group_name_H-M   'P 1'
#
loop_
_entity.id
_entity.type
_entity.pdbx_description
1 polymer ?
#
loop_
_entity_poly.entity_id
_entity_poly.type
_entity_poly.pdbx_seq_one_letter_code
_entity_poly.pdbx_strand_id
1 'polypeptide(L)'
;EGIGFRQMMDFYYVLKQGFTEIERDETINVYNNLNLLGFAGAAIYVLQEIFGLEEKYHIVLPNDKYGKVLLSEILIGGNFGQAITRTKHTDSKFQRGWRILTRNWRFIQYAPSEVLWMPYFKIMNNLTYVKSYNKLRHKN
;
A
#
# COMPACT_ATOMS: atom_id res chain seq x y z
N GLU A 1 -0.40 -1.61 -8.49
CA GLU A 1 -1.81 -1.35 -8.19
C GLU A 1 -1.90 -0.81 -6.77
N GLY A 2 -2.73 0.22 -6.53
CA GLY A 2 -2.95 0.78 -5.20
C GLY A 2 -4.08 0.04 -4.47
N ILE A 3 -4.22 0.29 -3.16
CA ILE A 3 -5.36 -0.18 -2.38
C ILE A 3 -6.59 0.63 -2.82
N GLY A 4 -7.68 -0.06 -3.11
CA GLY A 4 -8.96 0.56 -3.49
C GLY A 4 -10.08 0.18 -2.51
N PHE A 5 -11.26 0.77 -2.70
CA PHE A 5 -12.43 0.48 -1.86
C PHE A 5 -12.84 -0.98 -1.85
N ARG A 6 -12.56 -1.73 -2.92
CA ARG A 6 -12.85 -3.17 -2.96
C ARG A 6 -12.08 -3.93 -1.87
N GLN A 7 -10.77 -3.70 -1.77
CA GLN A 7 -9.95 -4.34 -0.73
C GLN A 7 -10.37 -3.87 0.69
N MET A 8 -10.77 -2.60 0.83
CA MET A 8 -11.32 -2.11 2.09
C MET A 8 -12.63 -2.81 2.44
N MET A 9 -13.51 -3.04 1.47
CA MET A 9 -14.77 -3.74 1.68
C MET A 9 -14.54 -5.21 2.05
N ASP A 10 -13.60 -5.89 1.39
CA ASP A 10 -13.23 -7.27 1.74
C ASP A 10 -12.73 -7.31 3.20
N PHE A 11 -11.89 -6.37 3.60
CA PHE A 11 -11.40 -6.26 4.98
C PHE A 11 -12.52 -5.96 5.98
N TYR A 12 -13.46 -5.07 5.63
CA TYR A 12 -14.65 -4.81 6.43
C TYR A 12 -15.44 -6.08 6.74
N TYR A 13 -15.72 -6.92 5.74
CA TYR A 13 -16.47 -8.15 5.94
C TYR A 13 -15.69 -9.18 6.77
N VAL A 14 -14.38 -9.25 6.63
CA VAL A 14 -13.55 -10.11 7.49
C VAL A 14 -13.67 -9.68 8.96
N LEU A 15 -13.55 -8.39 9.24
CA LEU A 15 -13.66 -7.88 10.62
C LEU A 15 -15.05 -8.08 11.21
N LYS A 16 -16.10 -7.94 10.40
CA LYS A 16 -17.50 -8.13 10.81
C LYS A 16 -17.84 -9.58 11.20
N GLN A 17 -17.02 -10.56 10.84
CA GLN A 17 -17.16 -11.93 11.34
C GLN A 17 -16.83 -12.03 12.83
N GLY A 18 -16.12 -11.04 13.36
CA GLY A 18 -15.65 -11.02 14.73
C GLY A 18 -14.35 -11.78 14.90
N PHE A 19 -13.73 -11.60 16.04
CA PHE A 19 -12.49 -12.25 16.44
C PHE A 19 -12.45 -12.39 17.95
N THR A 20 -11.71 -13.37 18.43
CA THR A 20 -11.43 -13.57 19.86
C THR A 20 -10.33 -12.62 20.34
N GLU A 21 -10.21 -12.42 21.65
CA GLU A 21 -9.11 -11.65 22.25
C GLU A 21 -7.73 -12.23 21.86
N ILE A 22 -7.63 -13.54 21.80
CA ILE A 22 -6.38 -14.23 21.40
C ILE A 22 -6.00 -13.90 19.97
N GLU A 23 -6.93 -14.01 19.03
CA GLU A 23 -6.69 -13.68 17.62
C GLU A 23 -6.35 -12.21 17.44
N ARG A 24 -6.95 -11.33 18.23
CA ARG A 24 -6.63 -9.90 18.24
C ARG A 24 -5.18 -9.66 18.65
N ASP A 25 -4.76 -10.24 19.77
CA ASP A 25 -3.42 -10.07 20.31
C ASP A 25 -2.35 -10.65 19.37
N GLU A 26 -2.60 -11.82 18.80
CA GLU A 26 -1.73 -12.42 17.78
C GLU A 26 -1.59 -11.51 16.56
N THR A 27 -2.71 -10.96 16.07
CA THR A 27 -2.73 -10.06 14.92
C THR A 27 -1.97 -8.77 15.22
N ILE A 28 -2.16 -8.17 16.41
CA ILE A 28 -1.42 -6.99 16.85
C ILE A 28 0.08 -7.26 16.91
N ASN A 29 0.48 -8.42 17.43
CA ASN A 29 1.89 -8.82 17.48
C ASN A 29 2.50 -8.94 16.08
N VAL A 30 1.78 -9.54 15.14
CA VAL A 30 2.21 -9.62 13.73
C VAL A 30 2.34 -8.22 13.13
N TYR A 31 1.35 -7.35 13.31
CA TYR A 31 1.40 -5.97 12.81
C TYR A 31 2.56 -5.17 13.39
N ASN A 32 2.85 -5.37 14.68
CA ASN A 32 3.97 -4.71 15.35
C ASN A 32 5.31 -5.18 14.78
N ASN A 33 5.49 -6.49 14.62
CA ASN A 33 6.72 -7.09 14.08
C ASN A 33 6.98 -6.64 12.62
N LEU A 34 5.92 -6.40 11.86
CA LEU A 34 5.99 -5.95 10.47
C LEU A 34 5.97 -4.43 10.33
N ASN A 35 5.92 -3.65 11.42
CA ASN A 35 5.73 -2.19 11.42
C ASN A 35 4.46 -1.73 10.67
N LEU A 36 3.39 -2.53 10.71
CA LEU A 36 2.12 -2.27 10.03
C LEU A 36 1.06 -1.63 10.92
N LEU A 37 1.31 -1.40 12.21
CA LEU A 37 0.31 -0.82 13.14
C LEU A 37 -0.24 0.52 12.66
N GLY A 38 0.63 1.39 12.14
CA GLY A 38 0.19 2.68 11.60
C GLY A 38 -0.73 2.54 10.40
N PHE A 39 -0.44 1.60 9.51
CA PHE A 39 -1.28 1.28 8.36
C PHE A 39 -2.59 0.61 8.78
N ALA A 40 -2.54 -0.34 9.71
CA ALA A 40 -3.73 -0.99 10.26
C ALA A 40 -4.69 0.05 10.89
N GLY A 41 -4.17 0.97 11.71
CA GLY A 41 -4.96 2.07 12.26
C GLY A 41 -5.54 3.00 11.18
N ALA A 42 -4.80 3.26 10.11
CA ALA A 42 -5.31 4.02 8.97
C ALA A 42 -6.45 3.29 8.24
N ALA A 43 -6.32 1.96 8.06
CA ALA A 43 -7.36 1.14 7.45
C ALA A 43 -8.64 1.12 8.32
N ILE A 44 -8.50 0.92 9.64
CA ILE A 44 -9.64 0.99 10.57
C ILE A 44 -10.34 2.35 10.50
N TYR A 45 -9.59 3.47 10.45
CA TYR A 45 -10.18 4.80 10.25
C TYR A 45 -11.02 4.88 8.97
N VAL A 46 -10.49 4.41 7.84
CA VAL A 46 -11.23 4.41 6.57
C VAL A 46 -12.48 3.55 6.64
N LEU A 47 -12.40 2.38 7.29
CA LEU A 47 -13.54 1.48 7.48
C LEU A 47 -14.62 2.11 8.37
N GLN A 48 -14.21 2.81 9.40
CA GLN A 48 -15.14 3.54 10.29
C GLN A 48 -15.84 4.68 9.53
N GLU A 49 -15.08 5.54 8.84
CA GLU A 49 -15.61 6.74 8.17
C GLU A 49 -16.47 6.41 6.95
N ILE A 50 -16.11 5.40 6.18
CA ILE A 50 -16.78 5.11 4.90
C ILE A 50 -17.83 4.00 5.03
N PHE A 51 -17.53 2.97 5.82
CA PHE A 51 -18.42 1.79 5.94
C PHE A 51 -19.12 1.69 7.29
N GLY A 52 -18.88 2.62 8.22
CA GLY A 52 -19.53 2.64 9.54
C GLY A 52 -19.13 1.44 10.40
N LEU A 53 -17.84 1.03 10.36
CA LEU A 53 -17.35 -0.06 11.18
C LEU A 53 -17.49 0.29 12.66
N GLU A 54 -18.21 -0.53 13.42
CA GLU A 54 -18.43 -0.35 14.85
C GLU A 54 -17.14 -0.63 15.64
N GLU A 55 -16.94 0.07 16.76
CA GLU A 55 -15.74 -0.04 17.60
C GLU A 55 -15.42 -1.46 18.07
N LYS A 56 -16.45 -2.29 18.32
CA LYS A 56 -16.28 -3.69 18.74
C LYS A 56 -15.52 -4.56 17.72
N TYR A 57 -15.45 -4.11 16.46
CA TYR A 57 -14.72 -4.79 15.38
C TYR A 57 -13.34 -4.17 15.10
N HIS A 58 -12.89 -3.22 15.92
CA HIS A 58 -11.57 -2.62 15.76
C HIS A 58 -10.50 -3.53 16.34
N ILE A 59 -9.67 -4.09 15.49
CA ILE A 59 -8.47 -4.85 15.92
C ILE A 59 -7.46 -3.91 16.58
N VAL A 60 -7.27 -2.71 16.01
CA VAL A 60 -6.41 -1.64 16.53
C VAL A 60 -7.20 -0.33 16.59
N LEU A 61 -6.70 0.63 17.35
CA LEU A 61 -7.29 1.97 17.39
C LEU A 61 -7.18 2.66 16.03
N PRO A 62 -8.23 3.38 15.59
CA PRO A 62 -8.16 4.17 14.35
C PRO A 62 -7.11 5.26 14.46
N ASN A 63 -6.42 5.52 13.37
CA ASN A 63 -5.43 6.58 13.27
C ASN A 63 -5.89 7.64 12.26
N ASP A 64 -6.45 8.74 12.77
CA ASP A 64 -7.01 9.82 11.97
C ASP A 64 -6.01 10.43 10.99
N LYS A 65 -4.79 10.70 11.46
CA LYS A 65 -3.77 11.35 10.65
C LYS A 65 -3.43 10.50 9.42
N TYR A 66 -3.18 9.23 9.63
CA TYR A 66 -2.84 8.29 8.57
C TYR A 66 -4.06 7.86 7.76
N GLY A 67 -5.22 7.75 8.41
CA GLY A 67 -6.47 7.40 7.78
C GLY A 67 -6.93 8.41 6.73
N LYS A 68 -6.83 9.72 7.02
CA LYS A 68 -7.15 10.78 6.05
C LYS A 68 -6.25 10.73 4.81
N VAL A 69 -4.98 10.42 5.00
CA VAL A 69 -4.05 10.25 3.85
C VAL A 69 -4.40 9.02 3.06
N LEU A 70 -4.63 7.87 3.72
CA LEU A 70 -5.02 6.62 3.05
C LEU A 70 -6.33 6.81 2.26
N LEU A 71 -7.32 7.46 2.86
CA LEU A 71 -8.59 7.77 2.20
C LEU A 71 -8.39 8.63 0.95
N SER A 72 -7.56 9.69 1.05
CA SER A 72 -7.24 10.53 -0.10
C SER A 72 -6.55 9.74 -1.22
N GLU A 73 -5.64 8.84 -0.89
CA GLU A 73 -4.96 7.98 -1.89
C GLU A 73 -5.93 6.98 -2.53
N ILE A 74 -6.87 6.42 -1.77
CA ILE A 74 -7.92 5.53 -2.30
C ILE A 74 -8.83 6.29 -3.28
N LEU A 75 -9.22 7.53 -2.94
CA LEU A 75 -10.08 8.37 -3.79
C LEU A 75 -9.35 8.81 -5.08
N ILE A 76 -8.07 9.13 -5.00
CA ILE A 76 -7.28 9.59 -6.14
C ILE A 76 -6.77 8.42 -6.99
N GLY A 77 -6.30 7.36 -6.34
CA GLY A 77 -5.57 6.25 -6.97
C GLY A 77 -6.33 4.93 -7.07
N GLY A 78 -7.55 4.84 -6.50
CA GLY A 78 -8.38 3.64 -6.47
C GLY A 78 -8.83 3.14 -7.84
N ASN A 79 -9.76 2.19 -7.89
CA ASN A 79 -10.25 1.55 -9.13
C ASN A 79 -10.67 2.53 -10.25
N PHE A 80 -10.98 3.78 -9.90
CA PHE A 80 -11.33 4.86 -10.84
C PHE A 80 -10.13 5.71 -11.26
N GLY A 81 -8.98 5.64 -10.58
CA GLY A 81 -7.77 6.42 -10.89
C GLY A 81 -7.12 6.03 -12.23
N GLN A 82 -7.41 4.86 -12.77
CA GLN A 82 -7.04 4.50 -14.13
C GLN A 82 -7.73 5.38 -15.19
N ALA A 83 -8.87 5.97 -14.89
CA ALA A 83 -9.57 6.87 -15.82
C ALA A 83 -8.86 8.23 -15.94
N ILE A 84 -8.23 8.72 -14.87
CA ILE A 84 -7.51 10.00 -14.85
C ILE A 84 -6.14 9.87 -15.54
N THR A 85 -5.53 8.67 -15.52
CA THR A 85 -4.22 8.43 -16.17
C THR A 85 -4.33 8.14 -17.65
N ARG A 86 -5.53 7.94 -18.20
CA ARG A 86 -5.74 7.70 -19.65
C ARG A 86 -5.61 8.94 -20.53
N THR A 87 -5.62 10.12 -19.94
CA THR A 87 -5.40 11.38 -20.65
C THR A 87 -3.95 11.83 -20.48
N LYS A 88 -3.06 11.31 -21.26
CA LYS A 88 -1.88 11.90 -21.90
C LYS A 88 -0.74 10.88 -22.07
N HIS A 89 -0.69 10.35 -23.26
CA HIS A 89 0.38 9.46 -23.74
C HIS A 89 1.73 10.20 -23.97
N THR A 90 1.94 11.36 -23.34
CA THR A 90 3.11 12.23 -23.60
C THR A 90 3.97 12.45 -22.37
N ASP A 91 3.88 11.59 -21.34
CA ASP A 91 4.75 11.75 -20.17
C ASP A 91 6.17 11.27 -20.46
N SER A 92 7.13 12.19 -20.40
CA SER A 92 8.55 11.90 -20.40
C SER A 92 8.87 10.87 -19.31
N LYS A 93 9.85 9.98 -19.57
CA LYS A 93 10.35 8.98 -18.59
C LYS A 93 10.72 9.62 -17.25
N PHE A 94 11.18 10.87 -17.29
CA PHE A 94 11.54 11.65 -16.11
C PHE A 94 10.30 12.05 -15.27
N GLN A 95 9.20 12.49 -15.90
CA GLN A 95 7.95 12.84 -15.19
C GLN A 95 7.30 11.61 -14.54
N ARG A 96 7.41 10.45 -15.20
CA ARG A 96 6.94 9.17 -14.66
C ARG A 96 7.77 8.75 -13.44
N GLY A 97 9.09 8.90 -13.50
CA GLY A 97 10.01 8.67 -12.38
C GLY A 97 9.72 9.61 -11.20
N TRP A 98 9.53 10.89 -11.48
CA TRP A 98 9.22 11.91 -10.47
C TRP A 98 7.89 11.64 -9.74
N ARG A 99 6.85 11.23 -10.47
CA ARG A 99 5.56 10.84 -9.87
C ARG A 99 5.67 9.61 -8.96
N ILE A 100 6.46 8.61 -9.35
CA ILE A 100 6.73 7.44 -8.50
C ILE A 100 7.46 7.86 -7.25
N LEU A 101 8.44 8.74 -7.36
CA LEU A 101 9.24 9.23 -6.24
C LEU A 101 8.40 10.05 -5.25
N THR A 102 7.57 10.98 -5.74
CA THR A 102 6.69 11.81 -4.89
C THR A 102 5.58 10.98 -4.22
N ARG A 103 5.06 9.97 -4.91
CA ARG A 103 4.10 9.03 -4.32
C ARG A 103 4.76 8.20 -3.23
N ASN A 104 5.94 7.64 -3.49
CA ASN A 104 6.68 6.85 -2.51
C ASN A 104 7.12 7.69 -1.31
N TRP A 105 7.45 8.98 -1.51
CA TRP A 105 7.81 9.89 -0.42
C TRP A 105 6.70 10.05 0.63
N ARG A 106 5.45 10.03 0.22
CA ARG A 106 4.31 10.05 1.15
C ARG A 106 4.22 8.77 1.99
N PHE A 107 4.59 7.63 1.41
CA PHE A 107 4.59 6.34 2.10
C PHE A 107 5.81 6.12 3.01
N ILE A 108 6.87 6.93 2.90
CA ILE A 108 8.07 6.80 3.73
C ILE A 108 7.76 6.98 5.23
N GLN A 109 6.70 7.72 5.54
CA GLN A 109 6.25 7.91 6.92
C GLN A 109 5.54 6.69 7.51
N TYR A 110 5.07 5.75 6.67
CA TYR A 110 4.29 4.58 7.07
C TYR A 110 5.11 3.30 7.06
N ALA A 111 6.00 3.15 6.07
CA ALA A 111 6.82 1.98 5.90
C ALA A 111 8.18 2.37 5.29
N PRO A 112 9.07 3.01 6.08
CA PRO A 112 10.35 3.50 5.57
C PRO A 112 11.22 2.40 4.98
N SER A 113 11.16 1.19 5.55
CA SER A 113 11.88 0.01 5.06
C SER A 113 11.43 -0.42 3.66
N GLU A 114 10.13 -0.43 3.38
CA GLU A 114 9.60 -0.84 2.08
C GLU A 114 9.88 0.17 0.97
N VAL A 115 9.81 1.46 1.29
CA VAL A 115 10.12 2.52 0.33
C VAL A 115 11.59 2.51 -0.07
N LEU A 116 12.50 2.19 0.85
CA LEU A 116 13.93 2.02 0.56
C LEU A 116 14.23 0.70 -0.16
N TRP A 117 13.45 -0.36 0.12
CA TRP A 117 13.64 -1.68 -0.49
C TRP A 117 13.17 -1.73 -1.95
N MET A 118 12.13 -0.99 -2.33
CA MET A 118 11.61 -0.97 -3.70
C MET A 118 12.64 -0.54 -4.76
N PRO A 119 13.37 0.58 -4.63
CA PRO A 119 14.41 0.95 -5.59
C PRO A 119 15.56 -0.04 -5.61
N TYR A 120 15.96 -0.58 -4.45
CA TYR A 120 16.97 -1.62 -4.36
C TYR A 120 16.57 -2.88 -5.15
N PHE A 121 15.35 -3.36 -4.99
CA PHE A 121 14.83 -4.53 -5.70
C PHE A 121 14.76 -4.31 -7.22
N LYS A 122 14.38 -3.11 -7.66
CA LYS A 122 14.38 -2.73 -9.09
C LYS A 122 15.78 -2.70 -9.69
N ILE A 123 16.75 -2.18 -8.95
CA ILE A 123 18.15 -2.14 -9.38
C ILE A 123 18.71 -3.56 -9.49
N MET A 124 18.48 -4.39 -8.48
CA MET A 124 18.93 -5.78 -8.46
C MET A 124 18.31 -6.60 -9.59
N ASN A 125 17.01 -6.47 -9.83
CA ASN A 125 16.35 -7.16 -10.94
C ASN A 125 16.87 -6.71 -12.32
N ASN A 126 17.10 -5.42 -12.51
CA ASN A 126 17.70 -4.92 -13.74
C ASN A 126 19.14 -5.43 -13.95
N LEU A 127 19.95 -5.46 -12.90
CA LEU A 127 21.32 -6.00 -12.98
C LEU A 127 21.32 -7.49 -13.29
N THR A 128 20.39 -8.26 -12.71
CA THR A 128 20.24 -9.68 -12.97
C THR A 128 19.78 -9.93 -14.42
N TYR A 129 18.87 -9.11 -14.94
CA TYR A 129 18.40 -9.18 -16.31
C TYR A 129 19.52 -8.87 -17.32
N VAL A 130 20.30 -7.81 -17.09
CA VAL A 130 21.47 -7.45 -17.92
C VAL A 130 22.52 -8.56 -17.89
N LYS A 131 22.78 -9.16 -16.72
CA LYS A 131 23.72 -10.26 -16.56
C LYS A 131 23.29 -11.52 -17.33
N SER A 132 22.00 -11.85 -17.27
CA SER A 132 21.42 -12.97 -18.03
C SER A 132 21.45 -12.73 -19.54
N TYR A 133 21.13 -11.51 -19.98
CA TYR A 133 21.19 -11.13 -21.39
C TYR A 133 22.61 -11.21 -21.97
N ASN A 134 23.60 -10.71 -21.25
CA ASN A 134 25.00 -10.79 -21.67
C ASN A 134 25.53 -12.23 -21.73
N LYS A 135 25.06 -13.11 -20.80
CA LYS A 135 25.42 -14.53 -20.79
C LYS A 135 24.86 -15.29 -22.00
N LEU A 136 23.69 -14.89 -22.50
CA LEU A 136 23.11 -15.48 -23.72
C LEU A 136 23.80 -14.98 -25.00
N ARG A 137 24.26 -13.73 -25.03
CA ARG A 137 24.96 -13.14 -26.17
C ARG A 137 26.36 -13.69 -26.38
N HIS A 138 27.05 -14.18 -25.34
CA HIS A 138 28.37 -14.79 -25.44
C HIS A 138 28.33 -16.30 -25.73
N LYS A 139 27.14 -16.89 -25.91
CA LYS A 139 26.97 -18.32 -26.25
C LYS A 139 26.69 -18.57 -27.75
N ASN A 140 26.51 -17.51 -28.53
CA ASN A 140 26.44 -17.50 -30.01
C ASN A 140 27.69 -16.84 -30.60
#